data_891b4e322358a588f10fa8a37e305c15
#
_entry.id   891b4e322358a588f10fa8a37e305c15
#
_cell.length_a   1.000
_cell.length_b   1.000
_cell.length_c   1.000
_cell.angle_alpha   90.00
_cell.angle_beta   90.00
_cell.angle_gamma   90.00
#
_symmetry.space_group_name_H-M   'P 1'
#
loop_
_entity.id
_entity.type
_entity.pdbx_description
1 polymer ?
#
loop_
_entity_poly.entity_id
_entity_poly.type
_entity_poly.pdbx_seq_one_letter_code
_entity_poly.pdbx_strand_id
1 'polypeptide(L)'
;MATRSAAAVWAGSGWAAPQPCRPLTVRRRKLPRLPCYLSTTFPPCPGICTSSSHKNRALPAAATEAETEDEVLLESPGHFRIYKCGKMDRLNEPTVSPAGLDEATGVTSRDVVLDADTGVSVRLYLPKLREPSEKLPVLVYFHGGAFLIGSADDATYHSYVNALAAAAGVLVVSADYRLAPEHPLPTAYDDCWAALQWTVAPSTQDEWIARHGDTARLFLAGDSAGANIVHEMLVRAAAAASGPRMEGAVLLHPWFSGSEAIEGEPPAVPMFNGMIWSYTCPGAVGGADDPRINPLAPGASSLEKLACERMLVCAAEKDVLARRIRAYYEGVAAGACRAPGAAAWFESEGEDHDFFLGKTDCERAKQLLDRVAAFIAEG
;
A
#
# COMPACT_ATOMS: atom_id res chain seq x y z
N MET A 1 10.89 35.62 -9.06
CA MET A 1 10.72 35.17 -7.68
C MET A 1 10.72 33.65 -7.73
N ALA A 2 11.75 33.03 -7.20
CA ALA A 2 12.03 31.64 -7.42
C ALA A 2 11.10 30.73 -6.59
N THR A 3 10.36 29.85 -7.22
CA THR A 3 9.62 28.75 -6.59
C THR A 3 10.63 27.72 -6.06
N ARG A 4 10.71 27.59 -4.74
CA ARG A 4 11.49 26.56 -4.08
C ARG A 4 10.80 25.19 -4.30
N SER A 5 11.55 24.25 -4.84
CA SER A 5 11.17 22.86 -5.06
C SER A 5 10.68 22.19 -3.77
N ALA A 6 9.62 21.38 -3.86
CA ALA A 6 9.02 20.61 -2.76
C ALA A 6 9.94 19.51 -2.18
N ALA A 7 11.14 19.32 -2.73
CA ALA A 7 12.10 18.30 -2.31
C ALA A 7 12.75 18.55 -0.93
N ALA A 8 12.49 19.69 -0.28
CA ALA A 8 13.15 20.07 0.99
C ALA A 8 12.39 19.59 2.26
N VAL A 9 11.31 18.86 2.15
CA VAL A 9 10.46 18.48 3.30
C VAL A 9 10.99 17.25 4.07
N TRP A 10 11.99 16.55 3.55
CA TRP A 10 12.52 15.31 4.14
C TRP A 10 13.74 15.48 5.08
N ALA A 11 14.17 16.70 5.39
CA ALA A 11 15.29 16.93 6.29
C ALA A 11 14.88 17.78 7.49
N GLY A 12 14.63 17.15 8.62
CA GLY A 12 14.83 17.64 9.98
C GLY A 12 14.02 18.85 10.46
N SER A 13 13.02 18.64 11.32
CA SER A 13 12.49 19.68 12.23
C SER A 13 12.27 19.11 13.63
N GLY A 14 12.99 19.67 14.62
CA GLY A 14 12.79 19.37 16.04
C GLY A 14 11.45 19.94 16.55
N TRP A 15 10.78 19.19 17.43
CA TRP A 15 9.47 19.53 17.99
C TRP A 15 9.52 19.70 19.51
N ALA A 16 8.79 20.74 20.00
CA ALA A 16 8.54 20.98 21.41
C ALA A 16 7.22 20.30 21.84
N ALA A 17 7.17 19.80 23.09
CA ALA A 17 6.05 19.03 23.65
C ALA A 17 4.75 19.84 23.82
N PRO A 18 3.55 19.24 23.61
CA PRO A 18 2.26 19.88 23.82
C PRO A 18 1.70 19.75 25.24
N GLN A 19 0.99 20.78 25.67
CA GLN A 19 0.22 20.87 26.92
C GLN A 19 -1.19 20.24 26.79
N PRO A 20 -1.86 19.74 27.86
CA PRO A 20 -3.12 19.02 27.75
C PRO A 20 -4.34 19.95 27.59
N CYS A 21 -5.25 19.58 26.68
CA CYS A 21 -6.50 20.29 26.40
C CYS A 21 -7.68 19.83 27.29
N ARG A 22 -8.54 20.80 27.66
CA ARG A 22 -9.81 20.62 28.38
C ARG A 22 -10.96 20.28 27.41
N PRO A 23 -12.02 19.56 27.85
CA PRO A 23 -13.12 19.16 26.99
C PRO A 23 -14.10 20.29 26.66
N LEU A 24 -14.53 20.37 25.41
CA LEU A 24 -15.55 21.29 24.89
C LEU A 24 -16.89 20.58 24.68
N THR A 25 -17.95 21.13 25.27
CA THR A 25 -19.33 20.69 25.12
C THR A 25 -19.94 21.18 23.81
N VAL A 26 -20.44 20.26 22.96
CA VAL A 26 -21.10 20.58 21.69
C VAL A 26 -22.60 20.75 21.87
N ARG A 27 -23.11 21.95 21.55
CA ARG A 27 -24.55 22.24 21.42
C ARG A 27 -25.01 21.99 19.97
N ARG A 28 -25.98 21.09 19.78
CA ARG A 28 -26.67 20.84 18.51
C ARG A 28 -27.51 22.06 18.09
N ARG A 29 -27.30 22.57 16.87
CA ARG A 29 -28.23 23.49 16.17
C ARG A 29 -28.93 22.75 15.04
N LYS A 30 -30.28 22.93 14.99
CA LYS A 30 -31.15 22.42 13.92
C LYS A 30 -31.01 23.32 12.67
N LEU A 31 -30.92 22.70 11.51
CA LEU A 31 -30.99 23.33 10.19
C LEU A 31 -32.42 23.28 9.63
N PRO A 32 -32.91 24.32 8.93
CA PRO A 32 -34.22 24.36 8.33
C PRO A 32 -34.26 23.71 6.94
N ARG A 33 -35.40 23.12 6.59
CA ARG A 33 -35.72 22.50 5.30
C ARG A 33 -36.01 23.59 4.26
N LEU A 34 -35.53 23.39 3.03
CA LEU A 34 -35.93 24.17 1.84
C LEU A 34 -36.64 23.25 0.83
N PRO A 35 -37.66 23.75 0.09
CA PRO A 35 -38.55 22.94 -0.73
C PRO A 35 -38.06 22.73 -2.17
N CYS A 36 -38.52 21.61 -2.76
CA CYS A 36 -38.43 21.29 -4.19
C CYS A 36 -39.18 22.30 -5.07
N TYR A 37 -38.62 22.65 -6.22
CA TYR A 37 -39.38 23.13 -7.38
C TYR A 37 -38.92 22.41 -8.66
N LEU A 38 -39.97 22.07 -9.44
CA LEU A 38 -39.96 21.29 -10.66
C LEU A 38 -39.64 22.12 -11.91
N SER A 39 -38.98 21.47 -12.86
CA SER A 39 -39.21 21.45 -14.32
C SER A 39 -39.52 22.75 -15.09
N THR A 40 -38.75 23.01 -16.15
CA THR A 40 -39.33 23.32 -17.51
C THR A 40 -38.24 23.21 -18.62
N THR A 41 -38.54 22.44 -19.58
CA THR A 41 -38.47 22.39 -21.06
C THR A 41 -37.66 23.44 -21.83
N PHE A 42 -36.85 22.93 -22.79
CA PHE A 42 -36.24 23.64 -23.96
C PHE A 42 -37.24 23.90 -25.06
N PRO A 43 -37.04 24.96 -25.88
CA PRO A 43 -37.37 24.89 -27.30
C PRO A 43 -36.18 25.24 -28.24
N PRO A 44 -36.35 24.99 -29.59
CA PRO A 44 -35.27 24.81 -30.55
C PRO A 44 -34.88 26.09 -31.31
N CYS A 45 -33.70 25.99 -31.98
CA CYS A 45 -33.18 27.00 -32.95
C CYS A 45 -33.96 27.06 -34.23
N PRO A 46 -33.91 28.24 -34.93
CA PRO A 46 -33.73 28.21 -36.40
C PRO A 46 -32.54 29.06 -36.89
N GLY A 47 -31.93 28.57 -37.98
CA GLY A 47 -30.83 29.19 -38.67
C GLY A 47 -31.22 30.40 -39.54
N ILE A 48 -30.22 31.03 -40.09
CA ILE A 48 -30.05 31.40 -41.53
C ILE A 48 -28.77 32.27 -41.68
N CYS A 49 -28.04 32.00 -42.76
CA CYS A 49 -26.85 32.64 -43.28
C CYS A 49 -27.03 34.14 -43.59
N THR A 50 -25.93 34.90 -43.47
CA THR A 50 -25.49 35.81 -44.58
C THR A 50 -24.00 36.16 -44.42
N SER A 51 -23.32 36.18 -45.52
CA SER A 51 -21.93 36.50 -45.77
C SER A 51 -21.56 37.94 -45.56
N SER A 52 -20.42 38.24 -44.92
CA SER A 52 -19.65 39.44 -45.28
C SER A 52 -18.16 39.26 -44.96
N SER A 53 -17.36 39.50 -45.96
CA SER A 53 -15.91 39.43 -45.98
C SER A 53 -15.29 40.50 -45.13
N HIS A 54 -14.46 40.13 -44.14
CA HIS A 54 -13.48 41.05 -43.57
C HIS A 54 -12.14 40.33 -43.36
N LYS A 55 -11.11 41.00 -43.82
CA LYS A 55 -9.69 40.65 -43.94
C LYS A 55 -9.11 39.92 -42.72
N ASN A 56 -8.46 38.79 -42.99
CA ASN A 56 -7.55 38.06 -42.14
C ASN A 56 -6.47 38.99 -41.56
N ARG A 57 -6.56 39.25 -40.28
CA ARG A 57 -5.41 39.56 -39.45
C ARG A 57 -5.12 38.35 -38.60
N ALA A 58 -4.11 37.56 -39.03
CA ALA A 58 -3.59 36.44 -38.28
C ALA A 58 -3.16 36.95 -36.91
N LEU A 59 -3.84 36.51 -35.86
CA LEU A 59 -3.33 36.54 -34.50
C LEU A 59 -2.12 35.59 -34.48
N PRO A 60 -1.01 35.94 -33.80
CA PRO A 60 0.07 34.99 -33.63
C PRO A 60 -0.50 33.79 -32.88
N ALA A 61 -0.30 32.60 -33.41
CA ALA A 61 -0.53 31.36 -32.71
C ALA A 61 0.20 31.45 -31.36
N ALA A 62 -0.54 31.36 -30.28
CA ALA A 62 0.07 31.13 -28.98
C ALA A 62 0.96 29.89 -29.17
N ALA A 63 2.25 30.07 -29.04
CA ALA A 63 3.19 28.96 -28.95
C ALA A 63 2.70 28.20 -27.71
N THR A 64 2.12 27.02 -27.91
CA THR A 64 2.06 25.99 -26.88
C THR A 64 3.51 25.75 -26.53
N GLU A 65 3.91 26.19 -25.32
CA GLU A 65 5.20 25.78 -24.76
C GLU A 65 5.18 24.25 -24.84
N ALA A 66 6.01 23.69 -25.71
CA ALA A 66 6.25 22.26 -25.75
C ALA A 66 6.83 21.95 -24.36
N GLU A 67 6.06 21.25 -23.53
CA GLU A 67 6.55 20.72 -22.27
C GLU A 67 7.82 19.95 -22.62
N THR A 68 8.95 20.37 -22.09
CA THR A 68 10.22 19.71 -22.37
C THR A 68 10.10 18.31 -21.75
N GLU A 69 10.45 17.27 -22.53
CA GLU A 69 10.35 15.86 -22.09
C GLU A 69 11.07 15.60 -20.76
N ASP A 70 11.97 16.51 -20.35
CA ASP A 70 12.79 16.43 -19.14
C ASP A 70 12.23 17.17 -17.93
N GLU A 71 11.04 17.78 -18.00
CA GLU A 71 10.50 18.51 -16.85
C GLU A 71 9.97 17.54 -15.79
N VAL A 72 10.64 17.56 -14.60
CA VAL A 72 10.28 16.67 -13.47
C VAL A 72 8.98 17.14 -12.84
N LEU A 73 8.00 16.24 -12.77
CA LEU A 73 6.74 16.43 -12.06
C LEU A 73 6.90 16.10 -10.58
N LEU A 74 7.53 14.96 -10.27
CA LEU A 74 7.68 14.43 -8.92
C LEU A 74 8.96 13.57 -8.84
N GLU A 75 9.65 13.63 -7.72
CA GLU A 75 10.80 12.78 -7.44
C GLU A 75 10.75 12.23 -6.01
N SER A 76 10.96 10.93 -5.88
CA SER A 76 11.34 10.26 -4.65
C SER A 76 12.84 9.99 -4.74
N PRO A 77 13.69 10.78 -4.03
CA PRO A 77 15.15 10.71 -4.19
C PRO A 77 15.70 9.30 -3.94
N GLY A 78 16.49 8.80 -4.89
CA GLY A 78 17.10 7.46 -4.81
C GLY A 78 16.15 6.32 -5.21
N HIS A 79 14.88 6.59 -5.48
CA HIS A 79 13.89 5.57 -5.81
C HIS A 79 13.36 5.73 -7.25
N PHE A 80 12.65 6.81 -7.53
CA PHE A 80 12.08 7.05 -8.86
C PHE A 80 11.87 8.54 -9.13
N ARG A 81 11.75 8.87 -10.43
CA ARG A 81 11.41 10.21 -10.92
C ARG A 81 10.33 10.09 -11.97
N ILE A 82 9.28 10.91 -11.84
CA ILE A 82 8.16 11.01 -12.78
C ILE A 82 8.25 12.37 -13.47
N TYR A 83 8.13 12.37 -14.79
CA TYR A 83 8.19 13.56 -15.62
C TYR A 83 6.78 14.01 -16.02
N LYS A 84 6.61 15.29 -16.36
CA LYS A 84 5.32 15.85 -16.82
C LYS A 84 4.78 15.16 -18.07
N CYS A 85 5.66 14.65 -18.93
CA CYS A 85 5.27 13.86 -20.11
C CYS A 85 4.73 12.47 -19.77
N GLY A 86 4.72 12.08 -18.50
CA GLY A 86 4.27 10.76 -18.04
C GLY A 86 5.36 9.67 -18.05
N LYS A 87 6.57 9.98 -18.53
CA LYS A 87 7.72 9.08 -18.40
C LYS A 87 8.09 8.91 -16.92
N MET A 88 8.62 7.73 -16.58
CA MET A 88 9.21 7.46 -15.27
C MET A 88 10.61 6.85 -15.43
N ASP A 89 11.53 7.31 -14.60
CA ASP A 89 12.84 6.67 -14.42
C ASP A 89 12.87 6.03 -13.02
N ARG A 90 13.21 4.73 -12.96
CA ARG A 90 13.59 4.05 -11.72
C ARG A 90 15.05 4.38 -11.46
N LEU A 91 15.33 5.05 -10.34
CA LEU A 91 16.67 5.58 -10.04
C LEU A 91 17.57 4.55 -9.33
N ASN A 92 16.96 3.50 -8.82
CA ASN A 92 17.66 2.40 -8.17
C ASN A 92 17.39 1.12 -8.99
N GLU A 93 18.45 0.56 -9.59
CA GLU A 93 18.33 -0.76 -10.22
C GLU A 93 18.26 -1.81 -9.11
N PRO A 94 17.23 -2.66 -9.09
CA PRO A 94 17.11 -3.70 -8.10
C PRO A 94 18.31 -4.66 -8.19
N THR A 95 18.92 -4.94 -7.05
CA THR A 95 19.92 -6.00 -6.96
C THR A 95 19.19 -7.32 -6.80
N VAL A 96 19.15 -8.11 -7.85
CA VAL A 96 18.52 -9.44 -7.83
C VAL A 96 19.32 -10.40 -6.96
N SER A 97 18.63 -11.02 -5.99
CA SER A 97 19.18 -12.06 -5.15
C SER A 97 18.74 -13.44 -5.70
N PRO A 98 19.66 -14.36 -6.02
CA PRO A 98 19.26 -15.68 -6.49
C PRO A 98 18.53 -16.45 -5.39
N ALA A 99 17.51 -17.22 -5.79
CA ALA A 99 16.87 -18.17 -4.88
C ALA A 99 17.83 -19.31 -4.52
N GLY A 100 17.72 -19.87 -3.31
CA GLY A 100 18.57 -20.94 -2.82
C GLY A 100 18.56 -21.06 -1.32
N LEU A 101 19.55 -21.79 -0.78
CA LEU A 101 19.78 -21.91 0.66
C LEU A 101 20.54 -20.69 1.16
N ASP A 102 19.97 -20.03 2.14
CA ASP A 102 20.66 -19.01 2.94
C ASP A 102 21.30 -19.70 4.15
N GLU A 103 22.62 -19.78 4.16
CA GLU A 103 23.38 -20.49 5.21
C GLU A 103 23.27 -19.79 6.57
N ALA A 104 23.01 -18.47 6.60
CA ALA A 104 22.92 -17.74 7.85
C ALA A 104 21.61 -17.98 8.58
N THR A 105 20.50 -18.09 7.85
CA THR A 105 19.16 -18.31 8.40
C THR A 105 18.73 -19.77 8.35
N GLY A 106 19.35 -20.57 7.45
CA GLY A 106 18.93 -21.94 7.16
C GLY A 106 17.64 -22.02 6.35
N VAL A 107 17.14 -20.90 5.82
CA VAL A 107 15.96 -20.84 4.96
C VAL A 107 16.34 -21.20 3.54
N THR A 108 15.52 -22.02 2.88
CA THR A 108 15.65 -22.30 1.45
C THR A 108 14.57 -21.57 0.69
N SER A 109 14.93 -20.89 -0.39
CA SER A 109 13.96 -20.18 -1.27
C SER A 109 13.96 -20.75 -2.68
N ARG A 110 12.86 -20.55 -3.41
CA ARG A 110 12.72 -20.87 -4.83
C ARG A 110 11.62 -20.03 -5.48
N ASP A 111 11.75 -19.82 -6.79
CA ASP A 111 10.77 -19.07 -7.57
C ASP A 111 9.79 -20.04 -8.25
N VAL A 112 8.52 -19.63 -8.31
CA VAL A 112 7.43 -20.34 -8.96
C VAL A 112 6.65 -19.39 -9.84
N VAL A 113 6.60 -19.64 -11.14
CA VAL A 113 5.78 -18.86 -12.07
C VAL A 113 4.33 -19.32 -11.95
N LEU A 114 3.43 -18.40 -11.64
CA LEU A 114 2.00 -18.66 -11.51
C LEU A 114 1.27 -18.57 -12.85
N ASP A 115 1.70 -17.63 -13.69
CA ASP A 115 1.14 -17.37 -15.01
C ASP A 115 2.27 -17.02 -15.99
N ALA A 116 2.51 -17.91 -16.95
CA ALA A 116 3.57 -17.75 -17.94
C ALA A 116 3.29 -16.64 -18.98
N ASP A 117 2.02 -16.30 -19.18
CA ASP A 117 1.64 -15.27 -20.16
C ASP A 117 1.85 -13.86 -19.60
N THR A 118 1.61 -13.67 -18.32
CA THR A 118 1.77 -12.38 -17.61
C THR A 118 3.11 -12.24 -16.92
N GLY A 119 3.80 -13.35 -16.64
CA GLY A 119 5.05 -13.39 -15.88
C GLY A 119 4.85 -13.30 -14.36
N VAL A 120 3.62 -13.25 -13.87
CA VAL A 120 3.33 -13.21 -12.42
C VAL A 120 3.90 -14.45 -11.75
N SER A 121 4.68 -14.22 -10.70
CA SER A 121 5.40 -15.26 -9.98
C SER A 121 5.34 -15.05 -8.47
N VAL A 122 5.83 -16.03 -7.73
CA VAL A 122 6.04 -15.94 -6.29
C VAL A 122 7.40 -16.51 -5.93
N ARG A 123 8.03 -15.97 -4.91
CA ARG A 123 9.18 -16.58 -4.25
C ARG A 123 8.72 -17.24 -2.96
N LEU A 124 8.97 -18.55 -2.86
CA LEU A 124 8.69 -19.33 -1.66
C LEU A 124 9.91 -19.36 -0.76
N TYR A 125 9.67 -19.34 0.56
CA TYR A 125 10.71 -19.45 1.59
C TYR A 125 10.28 -20.52 2.58
N LEU A 126 11.10 -21.57 2.69
CA LEU A 126 10.90 -22.67 3.62
C LEU A 126 11.99 -22.62 4.69
N PRO A 127 11.67 -22.31 5.95
CA PRO A 127 12.63 -22.34 7.02
C PRO A 127 13.07 -23.79 7.32
N LYS A 128 14.17 -23.92 8.06
CA LYS A 128 14.65 -25.22 8.50
C LYS A 128 13.59 -25.92 9.34
N LEU A 129 13.13 -27.07 8.87
CA LEU A 129 12.15 -27.88 9.57
C LEU A 129 12.77 -28.58 10.79
N ARG A 130 12.04 -28.66 11.89
CA ARG A 130 12.42 -29.43 13.08
C ARG A 130 12.25 -30.94 12.84
N GLU A 131 11.16 -31.26 12.11
CA GLU A 131 10.85 -32.64 11.69
C GLU A 131 10.32 -32.65 10.25
N PRO A 132 10.56 -33.75 9.47
CA PRO A 132 10.14 -33.82 8.06
C PRO A 132 8.63 -33.72 7.83
N SER A 133 7.81 -34.01 8.86
CA SER A 133 6.35 -33.91 8.80
C SER A 133 5.79 -32.62 9.37
N GLU A 134 6.65 -31.67 9.75
CA GLU A 134 6.22 -30.40 10.37
C GLU A 134 5.33 -29.60 9.43
N LYS A 135 4.23 -29.08 9.99
CA LYS A 135 3.32 -28.14 9.35
C LYS A 135 3.55 -26.75 9.92
N LEU A 136 3.78 -25.80 9.04
CA LEU A 136 4.08 -24.41 9.36
C LEU A 136 2.91 -23.51 8.99
N PRO A 137 2.63 -22.47 9.76
CA PRO A 137 1.74 -21.40 9.28
C PRO A 137 2.20 -20.89 7.91
N VAL A 138 1.27 -20.41 7.10
CA VAL A 138 1.59 -19.83 5.80
C VAL A 138 1.42 -18.34 5.86
N LEU A 139 2.43 -17.60 5.42
CA LEU A 139 2.43 -16.15 5.32
C LEU A 139 2.51 -15.75 3.84
N VAL A 140 1.50 -15.01 3.33
CA VAL A 140 1.61 -14.35 2.03
C VAL A 140 2.14 -12.94 2.26
N TYR A 141 3.28 -12.62 1.64
CA TYR A 141 3.96 -11.34 1.77
C TYR A 141 3.86 -10.52 0.48
N PHE A 142 3.57 -9.23 0.62
CA PHE A 142 3.51 -8.27 -0.47
C PHE A 142 4.54 -7.17 -0.21
N HIS A 143 5.48 -6.99 -1.14
CA HIS A 143 6.52 -5.97 -1.01
C HIS A 143 5.96 -4.54 -1.21
N GLY A 144 6.66 -3.54 -0.68
CA GLY A 144 6.37 -2.13 -0.86
C GLY A 144 6.87 -1.57 -2.20
N GLY A 145 7.16 -0.26 -2.22
CA GLY A 145 7.69 0.42 -3.41
C GLY A 145 6.66 1.24 -4.19
N ALA A 146 5.59 1.70 -3.53
CA ALA A 146 4.55 2.59 -4.09
C ALA A 146 3.89 2.07 -5.39
N PHE A 147 3.87 0.75 -5.62
CA PHE A 147 3.46 0.08 -6.87
C PHE A 147 4.32 0.42 -8.10
N LEU A 148 5.46 1.07 -7.92
CA LEU A 148 6.33 1.58 -8.97
C LEU A 148 7.68 0.86 -9.03
N ILE A 149 8.16 0.34 -7.90
CA ILE A 149 9.47 -0.30 -7.73
C ILE A 149 9.37 -1.52 -6.82
N GLY A 150 10.44 -2.30 -6.76
CA GLY A 150 10.54 -3.50 -5.93
C GLY A 150 10.19 -4.78 -6.68
N SER A 151 10.60 -5.90 -6.13
CA SER A 151 10.28 -7.25 -6.61
C SER A 151 10.49 -8.25 -5.48
N ALA A 152 9.93 -9.47 -5.60
CA ALA A 152 10.12 -10.53 -4.62
C ALA A 152 11.57 -11.05 -4.57
N ASP A 153 12.36 -10.79 -5.63
CA ASP A 153 13.77 -11.19 -5.75
C ASP A 153 14.77 -10.05 -5.48
N ASP A 154 14.28 -8.82 -5.21
CA ASP A 154 15.16 -7.74 -4.75
C ASP A 154 15.89 -8.15 -3.47
N ALA A 155 17.22 -7.90 -3.43
CA ALA A 155 18.08 -8.35 -2.34
C ALA A 155 17.63 -7.84 -0.97
N THR A 156 17.05 -6.66 -0.93
CA THR A 156 16.53 -6.04 0.30
C THR A 156 15.33 -6.83 0.82
N TYR A 157 14.35 -7.08 -0.04
CA TYR A 157 13.18 -7.88 0.33
C TYR A 157 13.54 -9.35 0.59
N HIS A 158 14.41 -9.92 -0.25
CA HIS A 158 14.90 -11.28 -0.05
C HIS A 158 15.54 -11.47 1.33
N SER A 159 16.39 -10.54 1.75
CA SER A 159 17.05 -10.57 3.07
C SER A 159 16.04 -10.48 4.21
N TYR A 160 15.10 -9.53 4.14
CA TYR A 160 14.08 -9.34 5.17
C TYR A 160 13.15 -10.55 5.28
N VAL A 161 12.65 -11.07 4.15
CA VAL A 161 11.71 -12.20 4.13
C VAL A 161 12.39 -13.50 4.58
N ASN A 162 13.68 -13.71 4.27
CA ASN A 162 14.47 -14.79 4.84
C ASN A 162 14.53 -14.73 6.37
N ALA A 163 14.88 -13.55 6.89
CA ALA A 163 14.93 -13.34 8.34
C ALA A 163 13.56 -13.55 8.99
N LEU A 164 12.48 -13.07 8.38
CA LEU A 164 11.12 -13.24 8.85
C LEU A 164 10.69 -14.72 8.86
N ALA A 165 10.96 -15.45 7.76
CA ALA A 165 10.65 -16.86 7.67
C ALA A 165 11.36 -17.67 8.77
N ALA A 166 12.63 -17.37 9.04
CA ALA A 166 13.41 -18.02 10.09
C ALA A 166 12.90 -17.67 11.49
N ALA A 167 12.69 -16.38 11.76
CA ALA A 167 12.31 -15.88 13.09
C ALA A 167 10.90 -16.33 13.50
N ALA A 168 9.96 -16.30 12.56
CA ALA A 168 8.57 -16.68 12.81
C ALA A 168 8.30 -18.19 12.63
N GLY A 169 9.22 -18.95 12.02
CA GLY A 169 9.01 -20.36 11.72
C GLY A 169 7.83 -20.58 10.77
N VAL A 170 7.72 -19.78 9.70
CA VAL A 170 6.60 -19.80 8.76
C VAL A 170 7.06 -20.09 7.34
N LEU A 171 6.22 -20.76 6.55
CA LEU A 171 6.39 -20.86 5.12
C LEU A 171 5.90 -19.54 4.48
N VAL A 172 6.79 -18.81 3.80
CA VAL A 172 6.42 -17.54 3.16
C VAL A 172 6.20 -17.70 1.66
N VAL A 173 5.17 -17.07 1.14
CA VAL A 173 4.83 -16.87 -0.27
C VAL A 173 4.95 -15.39 -0.57
N SER A 174 6.06 -14.92 -1.12
CA SER A 174 6.28 -13.53 -1.49
C SER A 174 5.84 -13.31 -2.93
N ALA A 175 4.82 -12.48 -3.13
CA ALA A 175 4.26 -12.21 -4.46
C ALA A 175 5.11 -11.22 -5.24
N ASP A 176 5.41 -11.56 -6.48
CA ASP A 176 6.08 -10.71 -7.47
C ASP A 176 5.04 -10.19 -8.45
N TYR A 177 4.38 -9.10 -8.06
CA TYR A 177 3.27 -8.50 -8.79
C TYR A 177 3.76 -7.45 -9.78
N ARG A 178 3.00 -7.26 -10.86
CA ARG A 178 3.33 -6.30 -11.93
C ARG A 178 3.17 -4.86 -11.44
N LEU A 179 4.06 -3.98 -11.91
CA LEU A 179 4.20 -2.61 -11.46
C LEU A 179 3.64 -1.60 -12.46
N ALA A 180 3.19 -0.47 -11.95
CA ALA A 180 2.91 0.72 -12.74
C ALA A 180 4.25 1.43 -13.11
N PRO A 181 4.29 2.24 -14.17
CA PRO A 181 3.17 2.60 -15.05
C PRO A 181 2.85 1.56 -16.11
N GLU A 182 3.70 0.54 -16.32
CA GLU A 182 3.54 -0.48 -17.36
C GLU A 182 2.23 -1.25 -17.15
N HIS A 183 1.89 -1.49 -15.89
CA HIS A 183 0.67 -2.19 -15.46
C HIS A 183 -0.05 -1.40 -14.35
N PRO A 184 -0.86 -0.39 -14.72
CA PRO A 184 -1.56 0.43 -13.73
C PRO A 184 -2.48 -0.39 -12.83
N LEU A 185 -2.76 0.13 -11.64
CA LEU A 185 -3.78 -0.45 -10.76
C LEU A 185 -5.15 -0.51 -11.48
N PRO A 186 -5.91 -1.61 -11.30
CA PRO A 186 -5.80 -2.58 -10.22
C PRO A 186 -4.90 -3.81 -10.46
N THR A 187 -4.04 -3.82 -11.50
CA THR A 187 -3.28 -5.01 -11.90
C THR A 187 -2.53 -5.65 -10.73
N ALA A 188 -1.78 -4.86 -9.94
CA ALA A 188 -1.05 -5.40 -8.78
C ALA A 188 -1.97 -6.08 -7.75
N TYR A 189 -3.15 -5.51 -7.49
CA TYR A 189 -4.13 -6.15 -6.61
C TYR A 189 -4.68 -7.46 -7.19
N ASP A 190 -4.87 -7.53 -8.49
CA ASP A 190 -5.38 -8.73 -9.17
C ASP A 190 -4.32 -9.84 -9.17
N ASP A 191 -3.05 -9.50 -9.38
CA ASP A 191 -1.93 -10.42 -9.31
C ASP A 191 -1.76 -10.97 -7.88
N CYS A 192 -1.82 -10.08 -6.87
CA CYS A 192 -1.73 -10.47 -5.45
C CYS A 192 -2.93 -11.32 -5.01
N TRP A 193 -4.11 -11.03 -5.52
CA TRP A 193 -5.29 -11.87 -5.28
C TRP A 193 -5.13 -13.26 -5.89
N ALA A 194 -4.60 -13.35 -7.11
CA ALA A 194 -4.31 -14.62 -7.77
C ALA A 194 -3.25 -15.43 -6.98
N ALA A 195 -2.19 -14.78 -6.49
CA ALA A 195 -1.17 -15.42 -5.65
C ALA A 195 -1.76 -15.94 -4.33
N LEU A 196 -2.63 -15.15 -3.68
CA LEU A 196 -3.35 -15.59 -2.47
C LEU A 196 -4.26 -16.79 -2.74
N GLN A 197 -5.06 -16.73 -3.81
CA GLN A 197 -5.94 -17.84 -4.19
C GLN A 197 -5.14 -19.11 -4.54
N TRP A 198 -4.03 -18.97 -5.27
CA TRP A 198 -3.15 -20.09 -5.59
C TRP A 198 -2.57 -20.73 -4.31
N THR A 199 -2.17 -19.91 -3.33
CA THR A 199 -1.62 -20.39 -2.06
C THR A 199 -2.59 -21.29 -1.30
N VAL A 200 -3.89 -20.99 -1.34
CA VAL A 200 -4.90 -21.74 -0.58
C VAL A 200 -5.62 -22.82 -1.40
N ALA A 201 -5.44 -22.86 -2.72
CA ALA A 201 -6.16 -23.77 -3.59
C ALA A 201 -5.63 -25.21 -3.49
N PRO A 202 -6.44 -26.21 -3.12
CA PRO A 202 -5.97 -27.59 -2.96
C PRO A 202 -5.45 -28.23 -4.24
N SER A 203 -5.94 -27.78 -5.41
CA SER A 203 -5.61 -28.37 -6.71
C SER A 203 -4.32 -27.85 -7.35
N THR A 204 -3.81 -26.72 -6.88
CA THR A 204 -2.64 -26.04 -7.45
C THR A 204 -1.50 -25.91 -6.47
N GLN A 205 -1.61 -26.53 -5.30
CA GLN A 205 -0.61 -26.40 -4.26
C GLN A 205 0.74 -26.90 -4.73
N ASP A 206 1.71 -26.01 -4.61
CA ASP A 206 3.11 -26.34 -4.69
C ASP A 206 3.51 -27.41 -3.66
N GLU A 207 4.53 -28.20 -3.98
CA GLU A 207 4.98 -29.30 -3.13
C GLU A 207 5.33 -28.86 -1.70
N TRP A 208 5.94 -27.69 -1.52
CA TRP A 208 6.27 -27.17 -0.20
C TRP A 208 5.02 -26.76 0.58
N ILE A 209 4.08 -26.09 -0.07
CA ILE A 209 2.80 -25.72 0.57
C ILE A 209 2.01 -26.98 0.91
N ALA A 210 1.91 -27.93 0.00
CA ALA A 210 1.17 -29.17 0.22
C ALA A 210 1.75 -30.02 1.36
N ARG A 211 3.08 -30.10 1.45
CA ARG A 211 3.77 -30.93 2.44
C ARG A 211 3.93 -30.23 3.79
N HIS A 212 4.25 -28.94 3.80
CA HIS A 212 4.70 -28.21 4.98
C HIS A 212 3.83 -27.02 5.34
N GLY A 213 2.94 -26.53 4.45
CA GLY A 213 2.02 -25.44 4.75
C GLY A 213 0.81 -25.93 5.55
N ASP A 214 0.40 -25.13 6.54
CA ASP A 214 -0.91 -25.19 7.17
C ASP A 214 -1.71 -23.95 6.77
N THR A 215 -2.50 -24.10 5.70
CA THR A 215 -3.32 -22.99 5.17
C THR A 215 -4.53 -22.65 6.04
N ALA A 216 -4.81 -23.41 7.10
CA ALA A 216 -5.77 -23.01 8.12
C ALA A 216 -5.18 -21.92 9.04
N ARG A 217 -3.84 -21.88 9.15
CA ARG A 217 -3.09 -20.82 9.84
C ARG A 217 -2.49 -19.88 8.81
N LEU A 218 -3.35 -19.12 8.12
CA LEU A 218 -2.99 -18.20 7.04
C LEU A 218 -2.82 -16.78 7.55
N PHE A 219 -1.67 -16.18 7.21
CA PHE A 219 -1.35 -14.80 7.51
C PHE A 219 -1.08 -14.00 6.24
N LEU A 220 -1.38 -12.70 6.27
CA LEU A 220 -0.91 -11.74 5.28
C LEU A 220 0.04 -10.75 5.93
N ALA A 221 1.09 -10.37 5.23
CA ALA A 221 1.96 -9.27 5.63
C ALA A 221 2.41 -8.45 4.42
N GLY A 222 2.80 -7.20 4.66
CA GLY A 222 3.39 -6.34 3.65
C GLY A 222 3.81 -5.02 4.26
N ASP A 223 4.66 -4.30 3.54
CA ASP A 223 5.18 -3.00 3.92
C ASP A 223 4.69 -1.91 2.95
N SER A 224 4.47 -0.69 3.45
CA SER A 224 4.13 0.47 2.61
C SER A 224 2.96 0.18 1.64
N ALA A 225 3.20 0.19 0.33
CA ALA A 225 2.23 -0.22 -0.70
C ALA A 225 1.82 -1.69 -0.57
N GLY A 226 2.72 -2.56 -0.12
CA GLY A 226 2.40 -3.97 0.19
C GLY A 226 1.43 -4.10 1.36
N ALA A 227 1.54 -3.25 2.38
CA ALA A 227 0.57 -3.21 3.47
C ALA A 227 -0.79 -2.64 3.02
N ASN A 228 -0.80 -1.74 2.04
CA ASN A 228 -2.02 -1.32 1.36
C ASN A 228 -2.65 -2.50 0.60
N ILE A 229 -1.83 -3.33 -0.08
CA ILE A 229 -2.31 -4.58 -0.71
C ILE A 229 -2.91 -5.52 0.34
N VAL A 230 -2.27 -5.70 1.51
CA VAL A 230 -2.84 -6.50 2.60
C VAL A 230 -4.26 -6.06 2.92
N HIS A 231 -4.48 -4.74 3.12
CA HIS A 231 -5.82 -4.20 3.37
C HIS A 231 -6.81 -4.57 2.26
N GLU A 232 -6.45 -4.36 0.99
CA GLU A 232 -7.31 -4.67 -0.15
C GLU A 232 -7.62 -6.18 -0.24
N MET A 233 -6.66 -7.05 0.05
CA MET A 233 -6.90 -8.51 0.09
C MET A 233 -7.91 -8.89 1.17
N LEU A 234 -7.83 -8.26 2.36
CA LEU A 234 -8.80 -8.47 3.44
C LEU A 234 -10.21 -8.01 3.04
N VAL A 235 -10.33 -6.88 2.33
CA VAL A 235 -11.60 -6.37 1.80
C VAL A 235 -12.18 -7.33 0.75
N ARG A 236 -11.35 -7.76 -0.21
CA ARG A 236 -11.78 -8.72 -1.26
C ARG A 236 -12.20 -10.05 -0.68
N ALA A 237 -11.45 -10.57 0.27
CA ALA A 237 -11.79 -11.83 0.94
C ALA A 237 -13.11 -11.74 1.72
N ALA A 238 -13.37 -10.62 2.39
CA ALA A 238 -14.63 -10.38 3.09
C ALA A 238 -15.83 -10.27 2.15
N ALA A 239 -15.61 -9.76 0.94
CA ALA A 239 -16.66 -9.62 -0.09
C ALA A 239 -16.93 -10.93 -0.85
N ALA A 240 -15.97 -11.85 -0.91
CA ALA A 240 -16.09 -13.10 -1.64
C ALA A 240 -16.97 -14.11 -0.87
N ALA A 241 -17.90 -14.80 -1.55
CA ALA A 241 -18.82 -15.77 -0.93
C ALA A 241 -18.10 -16.94 -0.22
N SER A 242 -16.88 -17.27 -0.67
CA SER A 242 -16.02 -18.31 -0.10
C SER A 242 -14.57 -17.81 -0.07
N GLY A 243 -14.38 -16.56 0.33
CA GLY A 243 -13.05 -15.98 0.46
C GLY A 243 -12.22 -16.67 1.55
N PRO A 244 -10.87 -16.68 1.40
CA PRO A 244 -10.00 -17.19 2.43
C PRO A 244 -10.15 -16.38 3.73
N ARG A 245 -10.11 -17.05 4.86
CA ARG A 245 -10.04 -16.39 6.17
C ARG A 245 -8.59 -16.38 6.62
N MET A 246 -8.13 -15.22 7.05
CA MET A 246 -6.81 -15.05 7.60
C MET A 246 -6.86 -15.14 9.12
N GLU A 247 -5.98 -15.95 9.70
CA GLU A 247 -5.76 -15.95 11.16
C GLU A 247 -5.25 -14.59 11.60
N GLY A 248 -4.33 -14.00 10.83
CA GLY A 248 -3.81 -12.67 11.15
C GLY A 248 -3.34 -11.87 9.94
N ALA A 249 -3.21 -10.57 10.14
CA ALA A 249 -2.65 -9.64 9.17
C ALA A 249 -1.63 -8.70 9.85
N VAL A 250 -0.49 -8.48 9.18
CA VAL A 250 0.56 -7.56 9.62
C VAL A 250 0.71 -6.46 8.59
N LEU A 251 0.47 -5.23 9.00
CA LEU A 251 0.63 -4.05 8.16
C LEU A 251 1.85 -3.27 8.67
N LEU A 252 2.95 -3.33 7.91
CA LEU A 252 4.18 -2.61 8.21
C LEU A 252 4.12 -1.26 7.50
N HIS A 253 4.11 -0.16 8.25
CA HIS A 253 4.11 1.22 7.73
C HIS A 253 3.14 1.44 6.55
N PRO A 254 1.86 1.06 6.65
CA PRO A 254 0.95 1.01 5.50
C PRO A 254 0.82 2.37 4.79
N TRP A 255 0.91 2.34 3.47
CA TRP A 255 0.71 3.52 2.64
C TRP A 255 -0.77 3.80 2.44
N PHE A 256 -1.30 4.67 3.29
CA PHE A 256 -2.62 5.26 3.18
C PHE A 256 -2.52 6.78 3.03
N SER A 257 -3.48 7.38 2.34
CA SER A 257 -3.53 8.82 2.10
C SER A 257 -5.00 9.30 2.03
N GLY A 258 -5.22 10.48 1.50
CA GLY A 258 -6.51 11.10 1.23
C GLY A 258 -6.31 12.44 0.55
N SER A 259 -7.37 13.11 0.10
CA SER A 259 -7.27 14.42 -0.56
C SER A 259 -6.92 15.55 0.42
N GLU A 260 -7.35 15.43 1.67
CA GLU A 260 -7.15 16.42 2.71
C GLU A 260 -6.18 15.91 3.79
N ALA A 261 -5.37 16.81 4.33
CA ALA A 261 -4.52 16.50 5.48
C ALA A 261 -5.39 16.28 6.73
N ILE A 262 -5.04 15.24 7.50
CA ILE A 262 -5.63 14.99 8.82
C ILE A 262 -4.87 15.76 9.91
N GLU A 263 -5.42 15.82 11.14
CA GLU A 263 -4.80 16.54 12.25
C GLU A 263 -3.36 16.07 12.51
N GLY A 264 -2.43 17.02 12.43
CA GLY A 264 -1.01 16.78 12.66
C GLY A 264 -0.24 16.21 11.45
N GLU A 265 -0.90 15.99 10.30
CA GLU A 265 -0.25 15.61 9.06
C GLU A 265 0.23 16.85 8.28
N PRO A 266 1.49 16.90 7.80
CA PRO A 266 1.93 18.01 6.97
C PRO A 266 1.11 18.10 5.67
N PRO A 267 0.62 19.29 5.24
CA PRO A 267 -0.24 19.42 4.06
C PRO A 267 0.40 18.94 2.74
N ALA A 268 1.73 18.87 2.67
CA ALA A 268 2.45 18.38 1.51
C ALA A 268 2.33 16.85 1.34
N VAL A 269 2.04 16.11 2.41
CA VAL A 269 1.98 14.63 2.39
C VAL A 269 0.82 14.13 1.54
N PRO A 270 -0.45 14.53 1.77
CA PRO A 270 -1.55 14.09 0.93
C PRO A 270 -1.41 14.57 -0.52
N MET A 271 -0.84 15.74 -0.76
CA MET A 271 -0.58 16.22 -2.12
C MET A 271 0.42 15.31 -2.85
N PHE A 272 1.56 14.99 -2.23
CA PHE A 272 2.59 14.13 -2.79
C PHE A 272 2.05 12.72 -3.05
N ASN A 273 1.40 12.11 -2.06
CA ASN A 273 0.79 10.79 -2.17
C ASN A 273 -0.33 10.76 -3.21
N GLY A 274 -1.14 11.81 -3.31
CA GLY A 274 -2.18 11.94 -4.33
C GLY A 274 -1.63 11.99 -5.75
N MET A 275 -0.47 12.61 -5.95
CA MET A 275 0.22 12.61 -7.27
C MET A 275 0.71 11.19 -7.62
N ILE A 276 1.34 10.48 -6.69
CA ILE A 276 1.77 9.08 -6.90
C ILE A 276 0.54 8.21 -7.18
N TRP A 277 -0.53 8.35 -6.38
CA TRP A 277 -1.76 7.57 -6.56
C TRP A 277 -2.38 7.81 -7.94
N SER A 278 -2.47 9.06 -8.37
CA SER A 278 -3.01 9.41 -9.70
C SER A 278 -2.19 8.82 -10.83
N TYR A 279 -0.88 8.67 -10.64
CA TYR A 279 0.03 8.08 -11.60
C TYR A 279 -0.08 6.55 -11.64
N THR A 280 -0.18 5.90 -10.48
CA THR A 280 -0.27 4.43 -10.37
C THR A 280 -1.69 3.91 -10.64
N CYS A 281 -2.71 4.72 -10.36
CA CYS A 281 -4.13 4.38 -10.53
C CYS A 281 -4.89 5.45 -11.33
N PRO A 282 -4.59 5.65 -12.62
CA PRO A 282 -5.20 6.72 -13.43
C PRO A 282 -6.72 6.59 -13.59
N GLY A 283 -7.29 5.40 -13.31
CA GLY A 283 -8.73 5.15 -13.33
C GLY A 283 -9.44 5.33 -11.98
N ALA A 284 -8.79 5.88 -10.95
CA ALA A 284 -9.38 6.09 -9.64
C ALA A 284 -10.50 7.13 -9.67
N VAL A 285 -11.76 6.71 -9.52
CA VAL A 285 -12.94 7.60 -9.59
C VAL A 285 -12.93 8.63 -8.45
N GLY A 286 -12.47 8.23 -7.27
CA GLY A 286 -12.36 9.08 -6.08
C GLY A 286 -11.07 9.92 -6.02
N GLY A 287 -10.16 9.80 -7.01
CA GLY A 287 -8.83 10.42 -6.91
C GLY A 287 -8.11 9.95 -5.65
N ALA A 288 -7.58 10.89 -4.86
CA ALA A 288 -6.91 10.60 -3.59
C ALA A 288 -7.85 10.11 -2.47
N ASP A 289 -9.17 10.19 -2.65
CA ASP A 289 -10.17 9.62 -1.74
C ASP A 289 -10.76 8.29 -2.23
N ASP A 290 -10.14 7.68 -3.24
CA ASP A 290 -10.44 6.29 -3.61
C ASP A 290 -10.27 5.39 -2.38
N PRO A 291 -11.26 4.53 -2.05
CA PRO A 291 -11.22 3.69 -0.84
C PRO A 291 -9.96 2.81 -0.70
N ARG A 292 -9.31 2.48 -1.81
CA ARG A 292 -8.09 1.66 -1.81
C ARG A 292 -6.88 2.40 -1.23
N ILE A 293 -6.80 3.73 -1.42
CA ILE A 293 -5.74 4.55 -0.80
C ILE A 293 -6.23 5.26 0.46
N ASN A 294 -7.52 5.54 0.56
CA ASN A 294 -8.14 6.15 1.72
C ASN A 294 -9.20 5.22 2.36
N PRO A 295 -8.78 4.22 3.13
CA PRO A 295 -9.71 3.28 3.77
C PRO A 295 -10.61 3.92 4.84
N LEU A 296 -10.38 5.21 5.16
CA LEU A 296 -11.21 6.01 6.06
C LEU A 296 -12.16 6.94 5.33
N ALA A 297 -12.15 6.95 3.98
CA ALA A 297 -13.05 7.79 3.18
C ALA A 297 -14.52 7.42 3.39
N PRO A 298 -15.44 8.39 3.27
CA PRO A 298 -16.86 8.08 3.23
C PRO A 298 -17.18 7.09 2.10
N GLY A 299 -17.80 5.96 2.44
CA GLY A 299 -18.13 4.90 1.47
C GLY A 299 -17.07 3.82 1.29
N ALA A 300 -15.93 3.92 1.99
CA ALA A 300 -14.97 2.81 2.07
C ALA A 300 -15.60 1.59 2.76
N SER A 301 -15.01 0.41 2.53
CA SER A 301 -15.41 -0.82 3.20
C SER A 301 -15.24 -0.68 4.71
N SER A 302 -16.22 -1.21 5.47
CA SER A 302 -16.13 -1.15 6.93
C SER A 302 -14.91 -1.92 7.44
N LEU A 303 -14.08 -1.26 8.24
CA LEU A 303 -12.90 -1.86 8.88
C LEU A 303 -13.27 -2.98 9.86
N GLU A 304 -14.53 -3.05 10.31
CA GLU A 304 -15.06 -4.13 11.15
C GLU A 304 -15.19 -5.46 10.40
N LYS A 305 -15.30 -5.41 9.07
CA LYS A 305 -15.59 -6.57 8.23
C LYS A 305 -14.35 -7.17 7.55
N LEU A 306 -13.16 -6.69 7.88
CA LEU A 306 -11.93 -7.23 7.30
C LEU A 306 -11.77 -8.73 7.63
N ALA A 307 -11.41 -9.52 6.62
CA ALA A 307 -11.40 -10.99 6.70
C ALA A 307 -10.18 -11.55 7.46
N CYS A 308 -9.85 -11.00 8.64
CA CYS A 308 -8.84 -11.55 9.53
C CYS A 308 -9.33 -11.55 10.97
N GLU A 309 -8.83 -12.50 11.79
CA GLU A 309 -9.21 -12.61 13.20
C GLU A 309 -8.46 -11.58 14.05
N ARG A 310 -7.18 -11.36 13.75
CA ARG A 310 -6.33 -10.41 14.46
C ARG A 310 -5.45 -9.60 13.49
N MET A 311 -5.00 -8.44 13.93
CA MET A 311 -4.21 -7.54 13.11
C MET A 311 -3.11 -6.87 13.94
N LEU A 312 -1.90 -6.81 13.39
CA LEU A 312 -0.80 -6.00 13.90
C LEU A 312 -0.55 -4.84 12.92
N VAL A 313 -0.66 -3.62 13.41
CA VAL A 313 -0.31 -2.41 12.65
C VAL A 313 0.97 -1.83 13.22
N CYS A 314 1.99 -1.70 12.39
CA CYS A 314 3.29 -1.15 12.76
C CYS A 314 3.48 0.23 12.12
N ALA A 315 4.12 1.14 12.86
CA ALA A 315 4.51 2.47 12.40
C ALA A 315 5.93 2.79 12.85
N ALA A 316 6.51 3.83 12.28
CA ALA A 316 7.73 4.46 12.76
C ALA A 316 7.42 5.90 13.16
N GLU A 317 8.04 6.38 14.25
CA GLU A 317 7.72 7.68 14.86
C GLU A 317 7.92 8.86 13.91
N LYS A 318 8.97 8.81 13.08
CA LYS A 318 9.31 9.87 12.13
C LYS A 318 8.73 9.67 10.72
N ASP A 319 7.99 8.60 10.52
CA ASP A 319 7.31 8.34 9.26
C ASP A 319 6.27 9.44 8.97
N VAL A 320 6.33 10.04 7.81
CA VAL A 320 5.37 11.06 7.37
C VAL A 320 3.94 10.51 7.28
N LEU A 321 3.78 9.19 7.18
CA LEU A 321 2.50 8.48 7.17
C LEU A 321 1.99 8.15 8.57
N ALA A 322 2.79 8.31 9.64
CA ALA A 322 2.49 7.85 10.99
C ALA A 322 1.10 8.28 11.48
N ARG A 323 0.66 9.49 11.16
CA ARG A 323 -0.67 10.02 11.53
C ARG A 323 -1.81 9.22 10.89
N ARG A 324 -1.69 8.91 9.62
CA ARG A 324 -2.69 8.12 8.89
C ARG A 324 -2.69 6.66 9.32
N ILE A 325 -1.51 6.11 9.57
CA ILE A 325 -1.37 4.75 10.11
C ILE A 325 -2.06 4.64 11.47
N ARG A 326 -1.87 5.64 12.34
CA ARG A 326 -2.53 5.70 13.65
C ARG A 326 -4.05 5.80 13.50
N ALA A 327 -4.56 6.69 12.64
CA ALA A 327 -5.99 6.85 12.39
C ALA A 327 -6.62 5.55 11.85
N TYR A 328 -5.93 4.85 10.94
CA TYR A 328 -6.35 3.54 10.45
C TYR A 328 -6.43 2.52 11.59
N TYR A 329 -5.36 2.40 12.40
CA TYR A 329 -5.35 1.49 13.56
C TYR A 329 -6.51 1.78 14.52
N GLU A 330 -6.75 3.04 14.86
CA GLU A 330 -7.85 3.45 15.73
C GLU A 330 -9.21 3.07 15.15
N GLY A 331 -9.39 3.23 13.83
CA GLY A 331 -10.59 2.79 13.12
C GLY A 331 -10.78 1.27 13.19
N VAL A 332 -9.71 0.49 13.04
CA VAL A 332 -9.75 -0.98 13.16
C VAL A 332 -10.04 -1.38 14.61
N ALA A 333 -9.40 -0.76 15.59
CA ALA A 333 -9.54 -1.09 17.01
C ALA A 333 -10.92 -0.69 17.57
N ALA A 334 -11.54 0.36 17.03
CA ALA A 334 -12.88 0.80 17.40
C ALA A 334 -14.00 -0.11 16.87
N GLY A 335 -13.70 -1.00 15.92
CA GLY A 335 -14.67 -1.91 15.32
C GLY A 335 -15.31 -2.82 16.35
N ALA A 336 -16.65 -2.71 16.53
CA ALA A 336 -17.41 -3.40 17.56
C ALA A 336 -17.44 -4.94 17.45
N CYS A 337 -17.04 -5.49 16.29
CA CYS A 337 -17.11 -6.94 16.01
C CYS A 337 -15.80 -7.69 16.31
N ARG A 338 -14.72 -7.00 16.68
CA ARG A 338 -13.45 -7.64 17.01
C ARG A 338 -13.39 -7.98 18.51
N ALA A 339 -12.83 -9.14 18.82
CA ALA A 339 -12.51 -9.48 20.22
C ALA A 339 -11.55 -8.43 20.82
N PRO A 340 -11.67 -8.10 22.11
CA PRO A 340 -10.69 -7.23 22.76
C PRO A 340 -9.26 -7.76 22.55
N GLY A 341 -8.37 -6.88 22.05
CA GLY A 341 -6.97 -7.26 21.75
C GLY A 341 -6.74 -7.83 20.35
N ALA A 342 -7.77 -7.97 19.52
CA ALA A 342 -7.61 -8.43 18.13
C ALA A 342 -6.86 -7.43 17.23
N ALA A 343 -6.77 -6.15 17.60
CA ALA A 343 -5.93 -5.16 16.94
C ALA A 343 -4.77 -4.77 17.89
N ALA A 344 -3.54 -4.94 17.41
CA ALA A 344 -2.32 -4.59 18.12
C ALA A 344 -1.59 -3.45 17.40
N TRP A 345 -0.93 -2.60 18.17
CA TRP A 345 -0.09 -1.49 17.70
C TRP A 345 1.36 -1.72 18.10
N PHE A 346 2.26 -1.41 17.18
CA PHE A 346 3.70 -1.33 17.46
C PHE A 346 4.29 -0.10 16.78
N GLU A 347 5.11 0.67 17.50
CA GLU A 347 5.76 1.87 16.98
C GLU A 347 7.26 1.82 17.24
N SER A 348 8.04 1.99 16.17
CA SER A 348 9.49 2.06 16.23
C SER A 348 9.93 3.50 16.49
N GLU A 349 10.34 3.77 17.74
CA GLU A 349 10.76 5.09 18.20
C GLU A 349 12.04 5.55 17.49
N GLY A 350 12.06 6.80 17.00
CA GLY A 350 13.21 7.44 16.38
C GLY A 350 13.48 7.02 14.93
N GLU A 351 12.67 6.14 14.34
CA GLU A 351 12.87 5.59 13.00
C GLU A 351 11.93 6.21 11.96
N ASP A 352 12.35 6.11 10.67
CA ASP A 352 11.63 6.60 9.50
C ASP A 352 10.87 5.46 8.78
N HIS A 353 10.17 5.81 7.69
CA HIS A 353 9.43 4.86 6.84
C HIS A 353 10.31 3.71 6.35
N ASP A 354 9.85 2.48 6.52
CA ASP A 354 10.49 1.21 6.08
C ASP A 354 11.99 1.07 6.44
N PHE A 355 12.41 1.73 7.52
CA PHE A 355 13.80 1.74 8.00
C PHE A 355 14.39 0.33 8.13
N PHE A 356 13.61 -0.66 8.48
CA PHE A 356 14.02 -2.03 8.76
C PHE A 356 14.54 -2.76 7.51
N LEU A 357 14.17 -2.30 6.31
CA LEU A 357 14.69 -2.83 5.04
C LEU A 357 16.13 -2.37 4.77
N GLY A 358 16.47 -1.14 5.14
CA GLY A 358 17.81 -0.57 4.92
C GLY A 358 18.75 -0.66 6.13
N LYS A 359 18.23 -0.88 7.33
CA LYS A 359 18.99 -0.91 8.60
C LYS A 359 18.77 -2.24 9.34
N THR A 360 18.91 -3.36 8.65
CA THR A 360 18.58 -4.69 9.14
C THR A 360 19.28 -5.07 10.45
N ASP A 361 20.48 -4.56 10.69
CA ASP A 361 21.29 -4.85 11.89
C ASP A 361 20.99 -3.96 13.09
N CYS A 362 20.16 -2.90 12.93
CA CYS A 362 19.84 -2.03 14.05
C CYS A 362 18.88 -2.70 15.04
N GLU A 363 18.99 -2.30 16.31
CA GLU A 363 18.18 -2.87 17.41
C GLU A 363 16.69 -2.71 17.16
N ARG A 364 16.25 -1.58 16.57
CA ARG A 364 14.82 -1.32 16.28
C ARG A 364 14.29 -2.25 15.19
N ALA A 365 15.09 -2.57 14.15
CA ALA A 365 14.69 -3.53 13.13
C ALA A 365 14.54 -4.94 13.71
N LYS A 366 15.43 -5.35 14.62
CA LYS A 366 15.31 -6.63 15.33
C LYS A 366 14.06 -6.66 16.21
N GLN A 367 13.79 -5.61 16.99
CA GLN A 367 12.59 -5.50 17.80
C GLN A 367 11.30 -5.57 16.98
N LEU A 368 11.27 -4.93 15.80
CA LEU A 368 10.14 -5.02 14.87
C LEU A 368 9.98 -6.46 14.35
N LEU A 369 11.08 -7.08 13.90
CA LEU A 369 11.08 -8.47 13.41
C LEU A 369 10.57 -9.44 14.50
N ASP A 370 11.09 -9.31 15.73
CA ASP A 370 10.69 -10.13 16.87
C ASP A 370 9.21 -9.93 17.20
N ARG A 371 8.70 -8.69 17.13
CA ARG A 371 7.28 -8.40 17.37
C ARG A 371 6.38 -9.04 16.32
N VAL A 372 6.79 -9.00 15.04
CA VAL A 372 6.05 -9.66 13.94
C VAL A 372 6.07 -11.18 14.13
N ALA A 373 7.24 -11.74 14.42
CA ALA A 373 7.40 -13.18 14.66
C ALA A 373 6.54 -13.65 15.87
N ALA A 374 6.57 -12.91 16.97
CA ALA A 374 5.75 -13.20 18.14
C ALA A 374 4.25 -13.14 17.80
N PHE A 375 3.80 -12.11 17.05
CA PHE A 375 2.42 -12.01 16.61
C PHE A 375 1.97 -13.23 15.79
N ILE A 376 2.80 -13.74 14.89
CA ILE A 376 2.47 -14.94 14.10
C ILE A 376 2.44 -16.20 14.99
N ALA A 377 3.33 -16.29 15.97
CA ALA A 377 3.44 -17.45 16.85
C ALA A 377 2.35 -17.53 17.94
N GLU A 378 1.70 -16.42 18.30
CA GLU A 378 0.64 -16.33 19.33
C GLU A 378 -0.67 -17.05 18.93
N GLY A 379 -0.78 -17.67 17.77
CA GLY A 379 -1.95 -18.38 17.25
C GLY A 379 -2.01 -19.87 17.56
#